data_1817233e22a7c95679f84b5a8c2aee0b
#
_entry.id   1817233e22a7c95679f84b5a8c2aee0b
#
_cell.length_a   1.000
_cell.length_b   1.000
_cell.length_c   1.000
_cell.angle_alpha   90.00
_cell.angle_beta   90.00
_cell.angle_gamma   90.00
#
_symmetry.space_group_name_H-M   'P 1'
#
loop_
_entity.id
_entity.type
_entity.pdbx_description
1 polymer ?
#
loop_
_entity_poly.entity_id
_entity_poly.type
_entity_poly.pdbx_seq_one_letter_code
_entity_poly.pdbx_strand_id
1 'polypeptide(L)'
;MAAVSTPKIVVFDCDGVLVDAVSSWRTLHDSFGTDNATNLKRFIQGELSDVEFMRSDIQMWKAVRQPIHQDELFRAYAGVKLMPGARETVKRLQD
;
A
#
# COMPACT_ATOMS: atom_id res chain seq x y z
N MET A 1 -3.16 -32.15 -24.60
CA MET A 1 -3.12 -30.95 -23.72
C MET A 1 -3.97 -31.20 -22.49
N ALA A 2 -3.39 -31.01 -21.32
CA ALA A 2 -4.15 -31.23 -20.09
C ALA A 2 -5.23 -30.14 -19.91
N ALA A 3 -6.40 -30.51 -19.43
CA ALA A 3 -7.46 -29.58 -19.10
C ALA A 3 -7.04 -28.71 -17.91
N VAL A 4 -7.31 -27.42 -17.99
CA VAL A 4 -7.05 -26.50 -16.90
C VAL A 4 -8.25 -26.55 -15.94
N SER A 5 -7.97 -26.86 -14.68
CA SER A 5 -9.01 -26.86 -13.64
C SER A 5 -9.51 -25.45 -13.37
N THR A 6 -10.80 -25.30 -13.15
CA THR A 6 -11.37 -24.04 -12.68
C THR A 6 -10.89 -23.80 -11.25
N PRO A 7 -10.25 -22.66 -10.96
CA PRO A 7 -9.82 -22.37 -9.61
C PRO A 7 -11.02 -22.17 -8.67
N LYS A 8 -10.89 -22.66 -7.43
CA LYS A 8 -11.92 -22.50 -6.39
C LYS A 8 -11.75 -21.21 -5.61
N ILE A 9 -10.55 -20.64 -5.65
CA ILE A 9 -10.17 -19.41 -4.97
C ILE A 9 -9.28 -18.61 -5.91
N VAL A 10 -9.51 -17.30 -5.94
CA VAL A 10 -8.62 -16.35 -6.62
C VAL A 10 -8.22 -15.31 -5.58
N VAL A 11 -6.92 -15.13 -5.39
CA VAL A 11 -6.36 -14.18 -4.42
C VAL A 11 -5.73 -13.03 -5.19
N PHE A 12 -6.10 -11.80 -4.82
CA PHE A 12 -5.55 -10.59 -5.42
C PHE A 12 -4.62 -9.90 -4.44
N ASP A 13 -3.51 -9.39 -4.96
CA ASP A 13 -2.77 -8.36 -4.24
C ASP A 13 -3.56 -7.04 -4.30
N CYS A 14 -3.20 -6.08 -3.49
CA CYS A 14 -3.91 -4.79 -3.42
C CYS A 14 -3.17 -3.70 -4.17
N ASP A 15 -2.00 -3.29 -3.66
CA ASP A 15 -1.24 -2.18 -4.25
C ASP A 15 -0.71 -2.55 -5.63
N GLY A 16 -1.04 -1.71 -6.62
CA GLY A 16 -0.63 -1.94 -8.00
C GLY A 16 -1.41 -3.03 -8.74
N VAL A 17 -2.37 -3.67 -8.08
CA VAL A 17 -3.22 -4.73 -8.67
C VAL A 17 -4.69 -4.32 -8.65
N LEU A 18 -5.30 -4.22 -7.47
CA LEU A 18 -6.69 -3.76 -7.34
C LEU A 18 -6.77 -2.23 -7.27
N VAL A 19 -5.79 -1.59 -6.66
CA VAL A 19 -5.75 -0.13 -6.56
C VAL A 19 -4.56 0.41 -7.37
N ASP A 20 -4.80 1.55 -8.01
CA ASP A 20 -3.80 2.24 -8.82
C ASP A 20 -2.91 3.09 -7.92
N ALA A 21 -2.04 2.41 -7.20
CA ALA A 21 -1.04 3.02 -6.32
C ALA A 21 0.22 2.17 -6.33
N VAL A 22 1.38 2.82 -6.33
CA VAL A 22 2.66 2.12 -6.25
C VAL A 22 2.75 1.41 -4.90
N SER A 23 2.35 2.09 -3.83
CA SER A 23 2.34 1.59 -2.48
C SER A 23 1.41 2.45 -1.63
N SER A 24 0.56 1.80 -0.84
CA SER A 24 -0.29 2.52 0.12
C SER A 24 0.56 3.25 1.16
N TRP A 25 1.69 2.68 1.56
CA TRP A 25 2.63 3.32 2.48
C TRP A 25 3.22 4.60 1.89
N ARG A 26 3.58 4.56 0.61
CA ARG A 26 4.06 5.74 -0.11
C ARG A 26 3.00 6.84 -0.19
N THR A 27 1.73 6.46 -0.34
CA THR A 27 0.62 7.41 -0.33
C THR A 27 0.61 8.22 0.97
N LEU A 28 0.88 7.57 2.11
CA LEU A 28 1.00 8.26 3.39
C LEU A 28 2.19 9.21 3.42
N HIS A 29 3.36 8.79 2.95
CA HIS A 29 4.52 9.67 2.86
C HIS A 29 4.25 10.90 1.99
N ASP A 30 3.61 10.70 0.85
CA ASP A 30 3.25 11.81 -0.04
C ASP A 30 2.31 12.80 0.66
N SER A 31 1.37 12.30 1.45
CA SER A 31 0.45 13.13 2.23
C SER A 31 1.16 13.98 3.29
N PHE A 32 2.24 13.47 3.86
CA PHE A 32 3.05 14.20 4.85
C PHE A 32 4.19 15.00 4.22
N GLY A 33 4.44 14.84 2.94
CA GLY A 33 5.58 15.47 2.27
C GLY A 33 6.92 14.88 2.68
N THR A 34 6.95 13.63 3.10
CA THR A 34 8.15 12.94 3.57
C THR A 34 8.64 11.93 2.54
N ASP A 35 9.91 11.55 2.66
CA ASP A 35 10.55 10.56 1.79
C ASP A 35 11.37 9.59 2.65
N ASN A 36 11.11 8.30 2.48
CA ASN A 36 11.78 7.25 3.23
C ASN A 36 12.78 6.44 2.39
N ALA A 37 13.21 6.95 1.25
CA ALA A 37 14.06 6.21 0.31
C ALA A 37 15.32 5.64 0.98
N THR A 38 15.97 6.41 1.85
CA THR A 38 17.17 5.97 2.58
C THR A 38 16.85 4.81 3.53
N ASN A 39 15.80 4.92 4.32
CA ASN A 39 15.39 3.86 5.24
C ASN A 39 14.89 2.62 4.51
N LEU A 40 14.20 2.80 3.38
CA LEU A 40 13.76 1.68 2.55
C LEU A 40 14.96 0.89 2.04
N LYS A 41 16.01 1.56 1.58
CA LYS A 41 17.24 0.92 1.14
C LYS A 41 17.87 0.12 2.27
N ARG A 42 17.97 0.70 3.48
CA ARG A 42 18.50 0.03 4.66
C ARG A 42 17.67 -1.20 5.04
N PHE A 43 16.35 -1.08 4.96
CA PHE A 43 15.44 -2.19 5.23
C PHE A 43 15.66 -3.34 4.22
N ILE A 44 15.74 -3.02 2.93
CA ILE A 44 15.97 -4.01 1.87
C ILE A 44 17.33 -4.70 2.06
N GLN A 45 18.35 -3.98 2.52
CA GLN A 45 19.68 -4.51 2.80
C GLN A 45 19.76 -5.31 4.11
N GLY A 46 18.67 -5.38 4.87
CA GLY A 46 18.62 -6.11 6.13
C GLY A 46 19.17 -5.35 7.34
N GLU A 47 19.48 -4.06 7.20
CA GLU A 47 20.01 -3.23 8.29
C GLU A 47 18.94 -2.79 9.30
N LEU A 48 17.67 -2.78 8.89
CA LEU A 48 16.54 -2.44 9.73
C LEU A 48 15.55 -3.58 9.73
N SER A 49 14.97 -3.89 10.90
CA SER A 49 13.81 -4.77 10.98
C SER A 49 12.57 -4.04 10.45
N ASP A 50 11.51 -4.80 10.17
CA ASP A 50 10.23 -4.22 9.74
C ASP A 50 9.68 -3.25 10.80
N VAL A 51 9.79 -3.58 12.08
CA VAL A 51 9.34 -2.71 13.17
C VAL A 51 10.16 -1.42 13.23
N GLU A 52 11.48 -1.52 13.11
CA GLU A 52 12.36 -0.36 13.10
C GLU A 52 12.08 0.55 11.90
N PHE A 53 11.85 -0.05 10.74
CA PHE A 53 11.50 0.67 9.52
C PHE A 53 10.18 1.44 9.69
N MET A 54 9.14 0.78 10.19
CA MET A 54 7.85 1.42 10.42
C MET A 54 7.94 2.54 11.47
N ARG A 55 8.67 2.31 12.56
CA ARG A 55 8.85 3.33 13.60
C ARG A 55 9.57 4.57 13.05
N SER A 56 10.59 4.36 12.25
CA SER A 56 11.32 5.46 11.61
C SER A 56 10.40 6.32 10.75
N ASP A 57 9.56 5.68 9.95
CA ASP A 57 8.62 6.39 9.09
C ASP A 57 7.59 7.16 9.90
N ILE A 58 7.05 6.55 10.96
CA ILE A 58 6.07 7.23 11.84
C ILE A 58 6.72 8.43 12.53
N GLN A 59 7.98 8.34 12.93
CA GLN A 59 8.70 9.47 13.50
C GLN A 59 8.85 10.63 12.51
N MET A 60 9.09 10.32 11.24
CA MET A 60 9.14 11.33 10.19
C MET A 60 7.79 12.06 10.07
N TRP A 61 6.68 11.33 10.11
CA TRP A 61 5.34 11.93 10.05
C TRP A 61 5.04 12.78 11.27
N LYS A 62 5.42 12.31 12.46
CA LYS A 62 5.25 13.07 13.70
C LYS A 62 6.06 14.36 13.72
N ALA A 63 7.21 14.39 13.06
CA ALA A 63 8.02 15.59 12.93
C ALA A 63 7.33 16.65 12.06
N VAL A 64 6.46 16.23 11.14
CA VAL A 64 5.67 17.15 10.30
C VAL A 64 4.53 17.75 11.10
N ARG A 65 3.76 16.90 11.80
CA ARG A 65 2.66 17.36 12.66
C ARG A 65 2.28 16.31 13.70
N GLN A 66 1.90 16.79 14.88
CA GLN A 66 1.40 16.00 16.00
C GLN A 66 0.24 16.72 16.66
N PRO A 67 -0.77 15.99 17.16
CA PRO A 67 -0.98 14.54 17.00
C PRO A 67 -1.43 14.18 15.59
N ILE A 68 -1.22 12.90 15.22
CA ILE A 68 -1.75 12.36 13.97
C ILE A 68 -3.04 11.61 14.31
N HIS A 69 -4.15 12.03 13.70
CA HIS A 69 -5.46 11.42 13.92
C HIS A 69 -5.77 10.39 12.83
N GLN A 70 -6.52 9.37 13.20
CA GLN A 70 -6.95 8.31 12.27
C GLN A 70 -7.64 8.87 11.03
N ASP A 71 -8.49 9.88 11.21
CA ASP A 71 -9.22 10.51 10.10
C ASP A 71 -8.28 11.11 9.05
N GLU A 72 -7.14 11.62 9.49
CA GLU A 72 -6.13 12.18 8.59
C GLU A 72 -5.52 11.10 7.70
N LEU A 73 -5.27 9.92 8.26
CA LEU A 73 -4.76 8.80 7.50
C LEU A 73 -5.79 8.31 6.48
N PHE A 74 -7.06 8.22 6.86
CA PHE A 74 -8.12 7.87 5.92
C PHE A 74 -8.26 8.89 4.80
N ARG A 75 -8.15 10.17 5.11
CA ARG A 75 -8.20 11.22 4.08
C ARG A 75 -7.05 11.12 3.08
N ALA A 76 -5.88 10.67 3.54
CA ALA A 76 -4.72 10.47 2.66
C ALA A 76 -5.01 9.45 1.56
N TYR A 77 -5.89 8.49 1.82
CA TYR A 77 -6.28 7.47 0.85
C TYR A 77 -7.48 7.85 -0.02
N ALA A 78 -8.13 8.97 0.24
CA ALA A 78 -9.35 9.35 -0.48
C ALA A 78 -9.14 9.53 -1.98
N GLY A 79 -7.93 9.89 -2.42
CA GLY A 79 -7.59 10.06 -3.82
C GLY A 79 -7.12 8.80 -4.53
N VAL A 80 -6.98 7.69 -3.82
CA VAL A 80 -6.53 6.43 -4.43
C VAL A 80 -7.68 5.83 -5.23
N LYS A 81 -7.39 5.49 -6.49
CA LYS A 81 -8.40 4.96 -7.42
C LYS A 81 -8.22 3.47 -7.61
N LEU A 82 -9.30 2.80 -8.00
CA LEU A 82 -9.21 1.41 -8.42
C LEU A 82 -8.44 1.31 -9.73
N MET A 83 -7.70 0.22 -9.90
CA MET A 83 -7.07 -0.10 -11.18
C MET A 83 -8.17 -0.26 -12.24
N PRO A 84 -7.97 0.25 -13.46
CA PRO A 84 -8.94 0.05 -14.54
C PRO A 84 -9.28 -1.42 -14.71
N GLY A 85 -10.57 -1.75 -14.70
CA GLY A 85 -11.06 -3.12 -14.85
C GLY A 85 -11.09 -3.96 -13.57
N ALA A 86 -10.59 -3.44 -12.45
CA ALA A 86 -10.52 -4.21 -11.18
C ALA A 86 -11.92 -4.64 -10.71
N ARG A 87 -12.85 -3.72 -10.67
CA ARG A 87 -14.21 -3.99 -10.20
C ARG A 87 -14.91 -5.03 -11.08
N GLU A 88 -14.81 -4.86 -12.37
CA GLU A 88 -15.44 -5.74 -13.36
C GLU A 88 -14.83 -7.15 -13.31
N THR A 89 -13.52 -7.24 -13.16
CA THR A 89 -12.83 -8.53 -13.07
C THR A 89 -13.24 -9.30 -11.83
N VAL A 90 -13.25 -8.65 -10.67
CA VAL A 90 -13.70 -9.27 -9.42
C VAL A 90 -15.14 -9.74 -9.53
N LYS A 91 -16.02 -8.88 -10.06
CA LYS A 91 -17.43 -9.20 -10.23
C LYS A 91 -17.63 -10.41 -11.14
N ARG A 92 -16.93 -10.48 -12.26
CA ARG A 92 -17.02 -11.61 -13.19
C ARG A 92 -16.53 -12.91 -12.58
N LEU A 93 -15.53 -12.86 -11.70
CA LEU A 93 -15.04 -14.04 -11.01
C LEU A 93 -15.99 -14.53 -9.90
N GLN A 94 -16.83 -13.63 -9.37
CA GLN A 94 -17.84 -13.98 -8.37
C GLN A 94 -19.10 -14.61 -9.00
N ASP A 95 -19.35 -14.34 -10.26
CA ASP A 95 -20.46 -14.92 -11.02
C ASP A 95 -20.03 -16.32 -11.54
#